data_dbc5dad1c5ddb52f92df532618596991
#
_entry.id   dbc5dad1c5ddb52f92df532618596991
#
_cell.length_a   1.000
_cell.length_b   1.000
_cell.length_c   1.000
_cell.angle_alpha   90.00
_cell.angle_beta   90.00
_cell.angle_gamma   90.00
#
_symmetry.space_group_name_H-M   'P 1'
#
loop_
_entity.id
_entity.type
_entity.pdbx_description
1 polymer ?
#
loop_
_entity_poly.entity_id
_entity_poly.type
_entity_poly.pdbx_seq_one_letter_code
_entity_poly.pdbx_strand_id
1 'polypeptide(L)'
;MRWLRVEAHDGSVRALVDEACATFFDYAHKTFAHRVAGGRELLWMSERSGWNHLYRIDAASGAVLGAVTSGEWVVRSVESVDDAQRTLLLRVRGRRAGESPYHEHFVRVSYDGGAPVELTHGDGSHAVTFSPDGRFYVDRYSRVDAPPVWELRRASDGALVCELARADASSLRERGWRPPQRLVAKGRDGATDIWGVVFRPTNFDPARKYALVEEIYAGPHDAHAPVEFAVRHGYAQELAELGFIVVQLDGQGTNWRSKAFHDVAWKNLADAGFPDRVAWLRALAAAHPEVDLTRVGIYGGSAGGQNALRALLDHGDVYRAAVADCGCHDNRMDKVWWNELWMSWPVEAHYEASSNVAHAARLRGELLLIVGELDDNVDPSSTLQVVDALIRADKDFELLVMPGVGHGAGGSPYGWRRTCDFFVRKLYGVEPRRP
;
A
#
# COMPACT_ATOMS: atom_id res chain seq x y z
N MET A 1 19.47 4.35 -13.53
CA MET A 1 19.73 2.87 -13.45
C MET A 1 20.52 2.46 -14.67
N ARG A 2 21.53 1.58 -14.48
CA ARG A 2 22.34 1.07 -15.61
C ARG A 2 22.36 -0.45 -15.61
N TRP A 3 22.20 -1.02 -16.81
CA TRP A 3 22.43 -2.43 -17.06
C TRP A 3 23.64 -2.55 -17.97
N LEU A 4 24.70 -3.18 -17.46
CA LEU A 4 26.00 -3.19 -18.14
C LEU A 4 26.24 -4.56 -18.80
N ARG A 5 26.83 -4.54 -19.99
CA ARG A 5 27.43 -5.69 -20.64
C ARG A 5 28.95 -5.61 -20.48
N VAL A 6 29.56 -6.70 -20.02
CA VAL A 6 31.01 -6.87 -19.92
C VAL A 6 31.43 -7.98 -20.88
N GLU A 7 32.35 -7.68 -21.77
CA GLU A 7 32.90 -8.67 -22.69
C GLU A 7 33.98 -9.49 -21.97
N ALA A 8 33.83 -10.82 -21.96
CA ALA A 8 34.71 -11.69 -21.18
C ALA A 8 36.14 -11.81 -21.74
N HIS A 9 36.33 -11.50 -23.04
CA HIS A 9 37.63 -11.68 -23.69
C HIS A 9 38.57 -10.50 -23.49
N ASP A 10 38.07 -9.29 -23.31
CA ASP A 10 38.91 -8.07 -23.18
C ASP A 10 38.51 -7.16 -22.02
N GLY A 11 37.43 -7.52 -21.27
CA GLY A 11 36.93 -6.75 -20.15
C GLY A 11 36.24 -5.43 -20.53
N SER A 12 35.99 -5.18 -21.82
CA SER A 12 35.33 -3.97 -22.25
C SER A 12 33.89 -3.90 -21.70
N VAL A 13 33.50 -2.69 -21.26
CA VAL A 13 32.21 -2.45 -20.59
C VAL A 13 31.41 -1.45 -21.39
N ARG A 14 30.12 -1.76 -21.61
CA ARG A 14 29.16 -0.80 -22.17
C ARG A 14 27.81 -0.91 -21.50
N ALA A 15 27.07 0.19 -21.46
CA ALA A 15 25.70 0.19 -21.01
C ALA A 15 24.79 -0.38 -22.11
N LEU A 16 23.95 -1.38 -21.76
CA LEU A 16 22.82 -1.81 -22.57
C LEU A 16 21.58 -0.97 -22.24
N VAL A 17 21.43 -0.59 -20.99
CA VAL A 17 20.44 0.36 -20.53
C VAL A 17 21.18 1.42 -19.73
N ASP A 18 20.91 2.70 -20.03
CA ASP A 18 21.35 3.85 -19.24
C ASP A 18 20.12 4.76 -19.09
N GLU A 19 19.45 4.63 -17.96
CA GLU A 19 18.20 5.31 -17.70
C GLU A 19 18.34 6.25 -16.51
N ALA A 20 18.03 7.52 -16.73
CA ALA A 20 17.99 8.55 -15.69
C ALA A 20 16.54 8.87 -15.30
N CYS A 21 16.33 9.20 -14.06
CA CYS A 21 15.06 9.63 -13.51
C CYS A 21 15.27 10.86 -12.64
N ALA A 22 14.34 11.79 -12.65
CA ALA A 22 14.40 13.01 -11.83
C ALA A 22 14.14 12.74 -10.34
N THR A 23 13.48 11.62 -10.04
CA THR A 23 13.12 11.20 -8.68
C THR A 23 13.87 9.93 -8.31
N PHE A 24 13.21 8.80 -8.22
CA PHE A 24 13.80 7.51 -7.84
C PHE A 24 13.43 6.40 -8.83
N PHE A 25 14.24 5.36 -8.86
CA PHE A 25 13.89 4.08 -9.45
C PHE A 25 13.46 3.13 -8.34
N ASP A 26 12.26 2.60 -8.41
CA ASP A 26 11.82 1.53 -7.50
C ASP A 26 12.47 0.20 -7.89
N TYR A 27 13.79 0.10 -7.64
CA TYR A 27 14.58 -1.08 -7.99
C TYR A 27 14.22 -2.32 -7.16
N ALA A 28 13.50 -2.14 -6.06
CA ALA A 28 13.08 -3.25 -5.20
C ALA A 28 11.82 -3.97 -5.74
N HIS A 29 10.93 -3.25 -6.45
CA HIS A 29 9.62 -3.77 -6.84
C HIS A 29 9.34 -3.67 -8.33
N LYS A 30 9.97 -2.73 -9.05
CA LYS A 30 9.73 -2.45 -10.47
C LYS A 30 10.95 -2.71 -11.32
N THR A 31 11.53 -3.90 -11.17
CA THR A 31 12.66 -4.34 -11.99
C THR A 31 12.39 -5.67 -12.64
N PHE A 32 12.64 -5.72 -13.92
CA PHE A 32 12.66 -6.96 -14.69
C PHE A 32 13.65 -6.81 -15.85
N ALA A 33 14.54 -7.80 -16.00
CA ALA A 33 15.47 -7.87 -17.09
C ALA A 33 15.58 -9.34 -17.52
N HIS A 34 15.21 -9.65 -18.76
CA HIS A 34 15.24 -11.02 -19.27
C HIS A 34 15.69 -11.04 -20.73
N ARG A 35 16.68 -11.90 -21.05
CA ARG A 35 17.17 -12.06 -22.42
C ARG A 35 16.28 -13.02 -23.20
N VAL A 36 15.89 -12.61 -24.40
CA VAL A 36 15.07 -13.37 -25.35
C VAL A 36 15.72 -13.40 -26.72
N ALA A 37 15.12 -14.14 -27.65
CA ALA A 37 15.60 -14.27 -29.02
C ALA A 37 17.07 -14.78 -29.12
N GLY A 38 17.42 -15.77 -28.29
CA GLY A 38 18.80 -16.27 -28.23
C GLY A 38 19.79 -15.25 -27.68
N GLY A 39 19.34 -14.33 -26.83
CA GLY A 39 20.16 -13.28 -26.20
C GLY A 39 20.36 -12.01 -27.05
N ARG A 40 19.70 -11.91 -28.22
CA ARG A 40 19.79 -10.72 -29.08
C ARG A 40 18.94 -9.57 -28.60
N GLU A 41 17.89 -9.84 -27.82
CA GLU A 41 17.01 -8.83 -27.26
C GLU A 41 16.96 -8.95 -25.73
N LEU A 42 16.73 -7.82 -25.05
CA LEU A 42 16.48 -7.70 -23.61
C LEU A 42 15.08 -7.16 -23.42
N LEU A 43 14.27 -7.85 -22.64
CA LEU A 43 13.04 -7.30 -22.06
C LEU A 43 13.40 -6.52 -20.80
N TRP A 44 12.96 -5.28 -20.74
CA TRP A 44 13.30 -4.35 -19.66
C TRP A 44 12.07 -3.66 -19.11
N MET A 45 11.92 -3.66 -17.77
CA MET A 45 10.86 -2.94 -17.08
C MET A 45 11.28 -1.50 -16.79
N SER A 46 10.41 -0.54 -17.10
CA SER A 46 10.71 0.89 -16.95
C SER A 46 9.45 1.72 -16.74
N GLU A 47 9.57 2.78 -15.96
CA GLU A 47 8.54 3.80 -15.77
C GLU A 47 8.73 5.03 -16.68
N ARG A 48 9.53 4.94 -17.76
CA ARG A 48 9.86 6.07 -18.67
C ARG A 48 8.65 6.74 -19.33
N SER A 49 7.54 6.03 -19.43
CA SER A 49 6.28 6.58 -19.98
C SER A 49 5.38 7.24 -18.94
N GLY A 50 5.81 7.29 -17.66
CA GLY A 50 4.97 7.69 -16.54
C GLY A 50 4.17 6.54 -15.90
N TRP A 51 4.28 5.31 -16.45
CA TRP A 51 3.65 4.10 -15.99
C TRP A 51 4.63 2.93 -16.07
N ASN A 52 4.50 1.93 -15.21
CA ASN A 52 5.40 0.78 -15.18
C ASN A 52 5.07 -0.19 -16.32
N HIS A 53 5.95 -0.24 -17.33
CA HIS A 53 5.77 -1.03 -18.55
C HIS A 53 7.02 -1.81 -18.95
N LEU A 54 6.87 -2.70 -19.93
CA LEU A 54 7.95 -3.48 -20.51
C LEU A 54 8.35 -2.93 -21.88
N TYR A 55 9.66 -2.94 -22.12
CA TYR A 55 10.28 -2.50 -23.37
C TYR A 55 11.21 -3.56 -23.91
N ARG A 56 11.32 -3.64 -25.25
CA ARG A 56 12.36 -4.43 -25.94
C ARG A 56 13.56 -3.55 -26.21
N ILE A 57 14.73 -4.10 -25.94
CA ILE A 57 16.01 -3.43 -26.15
C ILE A 57 16.90 -4.36 -26.99
N ASP A 58 17.53 -3.84 -28.01
CA ASP A 58 18.55 -4.55 -28.78
C ASP A 58 19.79 -4.79 -27.93
N ALA A 59 20.15 -6.03 -27.67
CA ALA A 59 21.27 -6.40 -26.80
C ALA A 59 22.63 -6.12 -27.43
N ALA A 60 22.68 -5.81 -28.75
CA ALA A 60 23.90 -5.40 -29.42
C ALA A 60 24.15 -3.91 -29.33
N SER A 61 23.18 -3.06 -29.48
CA SER A 61 23.33 -1.60 -29.51
C SER A 61 22.87 -0.89 -28.24
N GLY A 62 21.95 -1.50 -27.47
CA GLY A 62 21.22 -0.84 -26.37
C GLY A 62 20.03 0.02 -26.87
N ALA A 63 19.73 -0.01 -28.17
CA ALA A 63 18.60 0.74 -28.72
C ALA A 63 17.26 0.18 -28.25
N VAL A 64 16.32 1.05 -27.89
CA VAL A 64 14.94 0.66 -27.59
C VAL A 64 14.23 0.31 -28.88
N LEU A 65 13.84 -0.96 -29.03
CA LEU A 65 13.13 -1.50 -30.21
C LEU A 65 11.65 -1.16 -30.18
N GLY A 66 11.06 -0.98 -28.98
CA GLY A 66 9.67 -0.61 -28.82
C GLY A 66 9.14 -0.96 -27.43
N ALA A 67 7.96 -0.44 -27.12
CA ALA A 67 7.21 -0.81 -25.93
C ALA A 67 6.48 -2.14 -26.18
N VAL A 68 6.56 -3.07 -25.22
CA VAL A 68 5.77 -4.31 -25.20
C VAL A 68 4.38 -4.03 -24.65
N THR A 69 4.31 -3.17 -23.65
CA THR A 69 3.06 -2.73 -23.02
C THR A 69 3.02 -1.21 -22.96
N SER A 70 1.82 -0.63 -22.97
CA SER A 70 1.61 0.82 -22.89
C SER A 70 0.20 1.15 -22.39
N GLY A 71 0.00 2.37 -21.92
CA GLY A 71 -1.30 2.87 -21.43
C GLY A 71 -1.24 3.39 -20.01
N GLU A 72 -2.37 3.83 -19.46
CA GLU A 72 -2.50 4.37 -18.10
C GLU A 72 -2.80 3.25 -17.08
N TRP A 73 -1.90 2.29 -17.02
CA TRP A 73 -1.95 1.12 -16.14
C TRP A 73 -0.54 0.59 -15.88
N VAL A 74 -0.37 -0.35 -14.96
CA VAL A 74 0.95 -0.85 -14.57
C VAL A 74 1.08 -2.35 -14.76
N VAL A 75 2.24 -2.79 -15.23
CA VAL A 75 2.71 -4.17 -15.09
C VAL A 75 3.12 -4.35 -13.63
N ARG A 76 2.42 -5.23 -12.88
CA ARG A 76 2.76 -5.56 -11.50
C ARG A 76 3.94 -6.52 -11.45
N SER A 77 3.91 -7.54 -12.30
CA SER A 77 4.99 -8.54 -12.44
C SER A 77 4.91 -9.29 -13.77
N VAL A 78 6.03 -9.89 -14.15
CA VAL A 78 6.10 -10.87 -15.24
C VAL A 78 6.06 -12.24 -14.60
N GLU A 79 4.98 -12.99 -14.81
CA GLU A 79 4.77 -14.31 -14.22
C GLU A 79 5.52 -15.40 -14.99
N SER A 80 5.56 -15.27 -16.33
CA SER A 80 6.35 -16.17 -17.19
C SER A 80 6.72 -15.55 -18.52
N VAL A 81 7.79 -16.07 -19.11
CA VAL A 81 8.27 -15.77 -20.47
C VAL A 81 8.25 -17.05 -21.28
N ASP A 82 7.58 -17.04 -22.43
CA ASP A 82 7.65 -18.09 -23.44
C ASP A 82 8.39 -17.51 -24.67
N ASP A 83 9.69 -17.79 -24.77
CA ASP A 83 10.52 -17.29 -25.87
C ASP A 83 10.20 -17.98 -27.19
N ALA A 84 9.71 -19.21 -27.16
CA ALA A 84 9.32 -19.95 -28.38
C ALA A 84 8.06 -19.38 -29.02
N GLN A 85 7.09 -19.02 -28.21
CA GLN A 85 5.84 -18.35 -28.62
C GLN A 85 5.97 -16.81 -28.69
N ARG A 86 7.07 -16.26 -28.22
CA ARG A 86 7.32 -14.81 -28.06
C ARG A 86 6.21 -14.12 -27.26
N THR A 87 5.82 -14.71 -26.13
CA THR A 87 4.74 -14.19 -25.28
C THR A 87 5.16 -14.09 -23.82
N LEU A 88 4.47 -13.22 -23.10
CA LEU A 88 4.59 -13.02 -21.67
C LEU A 88 3.24 -13.21 -21.00
N LEU A 89 3.23 -13.86 -19.85
CA LEU A 89 2.13 -13.79 -18.90
C LEU A 89 2.44 -12.67 -17.91
N LEU A 90 1.57 -11.70 -17.81
CA LEU A 90 1.73 -10.53 -16.94
C LEU A 90 0.61 -10.48 -15.92
N ARG A 91 0.96 -10.08 -14.69
CA ARG A 91 0.04 -9.56 -13.69
C ARG A 91 0.03 -8.04 -13.83
N VAL A 92 -1.15 -7.45 -13.88
CA VAL A 92 -1.34 -6.03 -14.17
C VAL A 92 -2.33 -5.40 -13.20
N ARG A 93 -2.23 -4.08 -12.99
CA ARG A 93 -3.15 -3.28 -12.17
C ARG A 93 -3.61 -2.03 -12.93
N GLY A 94 -4.83 -1.53 -12.60
CA GLY A 94 -5.36 -0.28 -13.15
C GLY A 94 -5.78 -0.33 -14.63
N ARG A 95 -5.86 -1.52 -15.23
CA ARG A 95 -6.13 -1.69 -16.66
C ARG A 95 -7.61 -1.50 -17.02
N ARG A 96 -8.52 -1.68 -16.09
CA ARG A 96 -9.95 -1.64 -16.33
C ARG A 96 -10.59 -0.39 -15.73
N ALA A 97 -11.24 0.41 -16.57
CA ALA A 97 -11.96 1.59 -16.13
C ALA A 97 -13.15 1.21 -15.23
N GLY A 98 -13.36 1.96 -14.15
CA GLY A 98 -14.46 1.75 -13.20
C GLY A 98 -14.19 0.70 -12.12
N GLU A 99 -13.11 -0.07 -12.23
CA GLU A 99 -12.64 -0.97 -11.18
C GLU A 99 -11.60 -0.29 -10.29
N SER A 100 -11.34 -0.89 -9.11
CA SER A 100 -10.23 -0.43 -8.29
C SER A 100 -8.91 -0.55 -9.06
N PRO A 101 -8.08 0.51 -9.10
CA PRO A 101 -6.79 0.45 -9.79
C PRO A 101 -5.79 -0.50 -9.13
N TYR A 102 -6.12 -1.04 -7.98
CA TYR A 102 -5.31 -1.99 -7.23
C TYR A 102 -5.73 -3.45 -7.43
N HIS A 103 -6.85 -3.72 -8.14
CA HIS A 103 -7.21 -5.08 -8.52
C HIS A 103 -6.18 -5.69 -9.46
N GLU A 104 -5.81 -6.92 -9.19
CA GLU A 104 -4.86 -7.68 -10.02
C GLU A 104 -5.59 -8.44 -11.11
N HIS A 105 -5.12 -8.28 -12.34
CA HIS A 105 -5.59 -9.01 -13.51
C HIS A 105 -4.42 -9.70 -14.20
N PHE A 106 -4.73 -10.73 -15.00
CA PHE A 106 -3.74 -11.46 -15.77
C PHE A 106 -4.01 -11.31 -17.26
N VAL A 107 -2.95 -10.98 -17.98
CA VAL A 107 -3.00 -10.83 -19.44
C VAL A 107 -1.83 -11.56 -20.08
N ARG A 108 -2.04 -12.11 -21.28
CA ARG A 108 -0.96 -12.57 -22.13
C ARG A 108 -0.69 -11.54 -23.21
N VAL A 109 0.56 -11.18 -23.40
CA VAL A 109 1.00 -10.23 -24.42
C VAL A 109 2.06 -10.87 -25.30
N SER A 110 2.06 -10.58 -26.60
CA SER A 110 3.23 -10.81 -27.44
C SER A 110 4.20 -9.67 -27.25
N TYR A 111 5.50 -9.97 -27.10
CA TYR A 111 6.49 -8.90 -27.06
C TYR A 111 6.88 -8.37 -28.45
N ASP A 112 6.29 -8.89 -29.52
CA ASP A 112 6.34 -8.34 -30.87
C ASP A 112 5.22 -7.32 -31.15
N GLY A 113 4.31 -7.13 -30.17
CA GLY A 113 3.16 -6.24 -30.31
C GLY A 113 1.85 -6.98 -30.50
N GLY A 114 0.77 -6.24 -30.68
CA GLY A 114 -0.59 -6.76 -30.82
C GLY A 114 -1.46 -6.51 -29.58
N ALA A 115 -2.73 -6.88 -29.67
CA ALA A 115 -3.67 -6.72 -28.56
C ALA A 115 -3.38 -7.79 -27.47
N PRO A 116 -3.36 -7.40 -26.19
CA PRO A 116 -3.30 -8.37 -25.09
C PRO A 116 -4.49 -9.32 -25.10
N VAL A 117 -4.25 -10.58 -24.75
CA VAL A 117 -5.29 -11.55 -24.45
C VAL A 117 -5.64 -11.45 -22.97
N GLU A 118 -6.87 -11.03 -22.67
CA GLU A 118 -7.39 -10.99 -21.30
C GLU A 118 -7.62 -12.42 -20.80
N LEU A 119 -6.98 -12.80 -19.71
CA LEU A 119 -7.16 -14.11 -19.09
C LEU A 119 -8.17 -14.08 -17.95
N THR A 120 -8.23 -13.00 -17.21
CA THR A 120 -9.14 -12.85 -16.07
C THR A 120 -10.25 -11.87 -16.39
N HIS A 121 -11.45 -12.17 -15.88
CA HIS A 121 -12.65 -11.37 -16.12
C HIS A 121 -13.45 -11.22 -14.82
N GLY A 122 -14.18 -10.20 -14.64
CA GLY A 122 -14.92 -9.92 -13.41
C GLY A 122 -14.26 -8.81 -12.60
N ASP A 123 -15.08 -8.04 -11.89
CA ASP A 123 -14.64 -6.94 -11.04
C ASP A 123 -14.11 -7.52 -9.71
N GLY A 124 -12.81 -7.55 -9.57
CA GLY A 124 -12.12 -8.04 -8.38
C GLY A 124 -10.62 -8.25 -8.60
N SER A 125 -9.94 -8.59 -7.53
CA SER A 125 -8.53 -9.01 -7.56
C SER A 125 -8.45 -10.50 -7.84
N HIS A 126 -7.64 -10.89 -8.81
CA HIS A 126 -7.52 -12.25 -9.33
C HIS A 126 -6.24 -12.93 -8.89
N ALA A 127 -6.32 -14.24 -8.70
CA ALA A 127 -5.19 -15.15 -8.52
C ALA A 127 -5.39 -16.37 -9.41
N VAL A 128 -4.39 -16.70 -10.23
CA VAL A 128 -4.49 -17.80 -11.20
C VAL A 128 -3.54 -18.94 -10.86
N THR A 129 -4.02 -20.18 -11.07
CA THR A 129 -3.21 -21.40 -10.95
C THR A 129 -3.38 -22.25 -12.20
N PHE A 130 -2.31 -22.38 -12.97
CA PHE A 130 -2.32 -23.14 -14.22
C PHE A 130 -2.28 -24.66 -13.98
N SER A 131 -2.94 -25.42 -14.85
CA SER A 131 -2.81 -26.86 -14.92
C SER A 131 -1.38 -27.26 -15.34
N PRO A 132 -0.90 -28.45 -14.95
CA PRO A 132 0.46 -28.88 -15.30
C PRO A 132 0.78 -28.92 -16.82
N ASP A 133 -0.25 -29.12 -17.66
CA ASP A 133 -0.13 -29.10 -19.12
C ASP A 133 -0.32 -27.71 -19.74
N GLY A 134 -0.58 -26.68 -18.90
CA GLY A 134 -0.75 -25.29 -19.32
C GLY A 134 -2.01 -25.00 -20.16
N ARG A 135 -2.93 -25.97 -20.33
CA ARG A 135 -4.12 -25.79 -21.19
C ARG A 135 -5.27 -25.07 -20.50
N PHE A 136 -5.35 -25.18 -19.17
CA PHE A 136 -6.38 -24.59 -18.34
C PHE A 136 -5.75 -23.88 -17.14
N TYR A 137 -6.54 -23.06 -16.48
CA TYR A 137 -6.22 -22.50 -15.16
C TYR A 137 -7.48 -22.33 -14.31
N VAL A 138 -7.29 -22.37 -13.01
CA VAL A 138 -8.28 -21.94 -12.05
C VAL A 138 -8.03 -20.46 -11.78
N ASP A 139 -9.05 -19.65 -12.01
CA ASP A 139 -9.10 -18.23 -11.66
C ASP A 139 -9.92 -18.08 -10.37
N ARG A 140 -9.25 -17.66 -9.31
CA ARG A 140 -9.93 -17.25 -8.06
C ARG A 140 -9.94 -15.74 -8.01
N TYR A 141 -11.10 -15.14 -7.88
CA TYR A 141 -11.17 -13.70 -7.70
C TYR A 141 -12.18 -13.30 -6.62
N SER A 142 -11.92 -12.18 -6.00
CA SER A 142 -12.79 -11.59 -4.99
C SER A 142 -12.62 -10.07 -4.95
N ARG A 143 -13.51 -9.44 -4.24
CA ARG A 143 -13.47 -8.01 -3.94
C ARG A 143 -13.70 -7.82 -2.45
N VAL A 144 -13.23 -6.74 -1.86
CA VAL A 144 -13.38 -6.51 -0.41
C VAL A 144 -14.83 -6.70 0.08
N ASP A 145 -15.82 -6.42 -0.77
CA ASP A 145 -17.27 -6.50 -0.51
C ASP A 145 -17.96 -7.71 -1.16
N ALA A 146 -17.21 -8.53 -1.93
CA ALA A 146 -17.75 -9.69 -2.65
C ALA A 146 -16.93 -10.96 -2.39
N PRO A 147 -17.57 -12.03 -1.87
CA PRO A 147 -16.90 -13.30 -1.59
C PRO A 147 -16.23 -13.90 -2.83
N PRO A 148 -15.19 -14.76 -2.64
CA PRO A 148 -14.45 -15.33 -3.74
C PRO A 148 -15.28 -16.29 -4.61
N VAL A 149 -14.97 -16.25 -5.90
CA VAL A 149 -15.45 -17.15 -6.93
C VAL A 149 -14.26 -17.89 -7.52
N TRP A 150 -14.42 -19.17 -7.84
CA TRP A 150 -13.43 -19.99 -8.53
C TRP A 150 -13.99 -20.44 -9.87
N GLU A 151 -13.27 -20.20 -10.91
CA GLU A 151 -13.65 -20.54 -12.28
C GLU A 151 -12.56 -21.35 -12.97
N LEU A 152 -12.93 -22.39 -13.71
CA LEU A 152 -12.04 -23.07 -14.65
C LEU A 152 -12.09 -22.31 -15.98
N ARG A 153 -10.92 -21.90 -16.46
CA ARG A 153 -10.78 -21.15 -17.71
C ARG A 153 -9.77 -21.80 -18.65
N ARG A 154 -9.95 -21.61 -19.95
CA ARG A 154 -9.04 -22.06 -20.97
C ARG A 154 -7.87 -21.09 -21.12
N ALA A 155 -6.64 -21.63 -21.09
CA ALA A 155 -5.44 -20.81 -21.06
C ALA A 155 -5.15 -20.08 -22.38
N SER A 156 -5.65 -20.57 -23.53
CA SER A 156 -5.37 -19.96 -24.84
C SER A 156 -6.02 -18.58 -25.01
N ASP A 157 -7.22 -18.37 -24.46
CA ASP A 157 -8.07 -17.20 -24.72
C ASP A 157 -8.83 -16.68 -23.50
N GLY A 158 -8.65 -17.27 -22.32
CA GLY A 158 -9.36 -16.87 -21.10
C GLY A 158 -10.84 -17.28 -21.04
N ALA A 159 -11.34 -18.06 -22.01
CA ALA A 159 -12.74 -18.44 -22.05
C ALA A 159 -13.15 -19.25 -20.83
N LEU A 160 -14.30 -18.92 -20.24
CA LEU A 160 -14.89 -19.66 -19.14
C LEU A 160 -15.28 -21.06 -19.59
N VAL A 161 -14.80 -22.09 -18.87
CA VAL A 161 -15.24 -23.47 -19.03
C VAL A 161 -16.42 -23.75 -18.11
N CYS A 162 -16.26 -23.47 -16.81
CA CYS A 162 -17.33 -23.57 -15.81
C CYS A 162 -16.95 -22.81 -14.52
N GLU A 163 -17.94 -22.43 -13.73
CA GLU A 163 -17.76 -22.05 -12.34
C GLU A 163 -17.53 -23.32 -11.52
N LEU A 164 -16.46 -23.32 -10.71
CA LEU A 164 -16.10 -24.45 -9.84
C LEU A 164 -16.72 -24.30 -8.44
N ALA A 165 -16.68 -23.08 -7.92
CA ALA A 165 -17.19 -22.78 -6.58
C ALA A 165 -17.45 -21.27 -6.42
N ARG A 166 -18.34 -20.95 -5.49
CA ARG A 166 -18.60 -19.59 -5.03
C ARG A 166 -18.78 -19.62 -3.53
N ALA A 167 -18.01 -18.79 -2.82
CA ALA A 167 -18.17 -18.69 -1.38
C ALA A 167 -19.45 -17.97 -1.01
N ASP A 168 -20.12 -18.45 0.01
CA ASP A 168 -21.34 -17.86 0.55
C ASP A 168 -21.07 -17.18 1.89
N ALA A 169 -21.46 -15.91 2.00
CA ALA A 169 -21.38 -15.10 3.21
C ALA A 169 -22.76 -14.82 3.84
N SER A 170 -23.81 -15.54 3.44
CA SER A 170 -25.19 -15.33 3.92
C SER A 170 -25.28 -15.49 5.44
N SER A 171 -24.72 -16.54 6.00
CA SER A 171 -24.72 -16.80 7.44
C SER A 171 -24.00 -15.73 8.29
N LEU A 172 -23.00 -15.05 7.71
CA LEU A 172 -22.36 -13.91 8.36
C LEU A 172 -23.28 -12.69 8.35
N ARG A 173 -23.94 -12.43 7.21
CA ARG A 173 -24.88 -11.31 7.05
C ARG A 173 -26.11 -11.47 7.95
N GLU A 174 -26.64 -12.68 8.10
CA GLU A 174 -27.72 -12.99 9.03
C GLU A 174 -27.39 -12.67 10.49
N ARG A 175 -26.08 -12.75 10.86
CA ARG A 175 -25.56 -12.35 12.16
C ARG A 175 -25.21 -10.88 12.29
N GLY A 176 -25.58 -10.07 11.28
CA GLY A 176 -25.35 -8.62 11.25
C GLY A 176 -24.01 -8.19 10.68
N TRP A 177 -23.11 -9.14 10.32
CA TRP A 177 -21.86 -8.75 9.65
C TRP A 177 -22.13 -8.08 8.32
N ARG A 178 -21.40 -7.01 8.05
CA ARG A 178 -21.46 -6.26 6.79
C ARG A 178 -20.09 -6.23 6.15
N PRO A 179 -19.98 -6.46 4.82
CA PRO A 179 -18.71 -6.29 4.14
C PRO A 179 -18.28 -4.82 4.22
N PRO A 180 -16.96 -4.55 4.17
CA PRO A 180 -16.46 -3.19 4.07
C PRO A 180 -17.03 -2.50 2.84
N GLN A 181 -17.33 -1.20 2.97
CA GLN A 181 -17.81 -0.39 1.86
C GLN A 181 -16.62 0.22 1.12
N ARG A 182 -16.55 0.06 -0.20
CA ARG A 182 -15.63 0.80 -1.04
C ARG A 182 -16.08 2.25 -1.17
N LEU A 183 -15.15 3.18 -1.05
CA LEU A 183 -15.38 4.60 -1.28
C LEU A 183 -14.28 5.20 -2.14
N VAL A 184 -14.67 6.04 -3.08
CA VAL A 184 -13.77 6.82 -3.92
C VAL A 184 -14.06 8.30 -3.71
N ALA A 185 -13.02 9.09 -3.50
CA ALA A 185 -13.12 10.53 -3.44
C ALA A 185 -11.95 11.19 -4.18
N LYS A 186 -12.09 12.45 -4.56
CA LYS A 186 -11.00 13.17 -5.21
C LYS A 186 -9.93 13.55 -4.20
N GLY A 187 -8.66 13.40 -4.62
CA GLY A 187 -7.50 13.77 -3.84
C GLY A 187 -7.22 15.27 -3.84
N ARG A 188 -6.03 15.64 -3.38
CA ARG A 188 -5.53 17.02 -3.19
C ARG A 188 -5.61 17.91 -4.44
N ASP A 189 -5.53 17.31 -5.60
CA ASP A 189 -5.58 17.99 -6.91
C ASP A 189 -7.01 18.16 -7.46
N GLY A 190 -8.01 17.64 -6.76
CA GLY A 190 -9.41 17.64 -7.19
C GLY A 190 -9.72 16.75 -8.41
N ALA A 191 -8.73 15.99 -8.89
CA ALA A 191 -8.83 15.17 -10.11
C ALA A 191 -8.56 13.69 -9.85
N THR A 192 -7.49 13.35 -9.13
CA THR A 192 -7.04 11.97 -8.87
C THR A 192 -8.01 11.26 -7.94
N ASP A 193 -8.47 10.07 -8.35
CA ASP A 193 -9.31 9.22 -7.53
C ASP A 193 -8.48 8.54 -6.42
N ILE A 194 -8.87 8.77 -5.17
CA ILE A 194 -8.34 8.13 -3.98
C ILE A 194 -9.31 7.05 -3.55
N TRP A 195 -8.80 5.83 -3.48
CA TRP A 195 -9.58 4.63 -3.16
C TRP A 195 -9.36 4.23 -1.72
N GLY A 196 -10.44 3.88 -1.05
CA GLY A 196 -10.39 3.41 0.34
C GLY A 196 -11.58 2.54 0.68
N VAL A 197 -11.57 2.02 1.89
CA VAL A 197 -12.61 1.16 2.45
C VAL A 197 -13.07 1.67 3.81
N VAL A 198 -14.34 1.44 4.10
CA VAL A 198 -15.01 1.86 5.34
C VAL A 198 -15.57 0.63 6.03
N PHE A 199 -15.17 0.40 7.25
CA PHE A 199 -15.67 -0.65 8.14
C PHE A 199 -16.66 -0.05 9.14
N ARG A 200 -17.77 -0.75 9.35
CA ARG A 200 -18.80 -0.36 10.31
C ARG A 200 -19.08 -1.51 11.28
N PRO A 201 -19.50 -1.22 12.51
CA PRO A 201 -19.85 -2.28 13.47
C PRO A 201 -21.07 -3.08 13.01
N THR A 202 -21.21 -4.30 13.47
CA THR A 202 -22.38 -5.17 13.16
C THR A 202 -23.69 -4.56 13.64
N ASN A 203 -23.67 -3.81 14.75
CA ASN A 203 -24.80 -3.07 15.32
C ASN A 203 -24.90 -1.62 14.83
N PHE A 204 -24.40 -1.33 13.65
CA PHE A 204 -24.42 0.03 13.07
C PHE A 204 -25.84 0.59 12.96
N ASP A 205 -26.00 1.81 13.49
CA ASP A 205 -27.23 2.60 13.44
C ASP A 205 -26.94 3.96 12.76
N PRO A 206 -27.48 4.25 11.57
CA PRO A 206 -27.23 5.49 10.85
C PRO A 206 -27.74 6.76 11.57
N ALA A 207 -28.58 6.63 12.60
CA ALA A 207 -29.04 7.76 13.41
C ALA A 207 -28.04 8.19 14.49
N ARG A 208 -27.01 7.39 14.75
CA ARG A 208 -25.97 7.67 15.75
C ARG A 208 -24.76 8.36 15.13
N LYS A 209 -23.98 9.04 15.97
CA LYS A 209 -22.66 9.60 15.60
C LYS A 209 -21.55 8.68 16.06
N TYR A 210 -20.60 8.41 15.16
CA TYR A 210 -19.46 7.54 15.38
C TYR A 210 -18.15 8.32 15.28
N ALA A 211 -17.28 8.17 16.25
CA ALA A 211 -15.89 8.56 16.09
C ALA A 211 -15.24 7.73 14.98
N LEU A 212 -14.31 8.33 14.25
CA LEU A 212 -13.62 7.69 13.14
C LEU A 212 -12.20 7.31 13.57
N VAL A 213 -11.73 6.14 13.15
CA VAL A 213 -10.32 5.76 13.28
C VAL A 213 -9.77 5.36 11.93
N GLU A 214 -8.66 5.96 11.52
CA GLU A 214 -7.93 5.59 10.32
C GLU A 214 -6.83 4.59 10.67
N GLU A 215 -6.80 3.45 10.00
CA GLU A 215 -5.63 2.57 9.95
C GLU A 215 -4.75 3.04 8.80
N ILE A 216 -3.55 3.52 9.11
CA ILE A 216 -2.62 4.05 8.13
C ILE A 216 -1.41 3.15 7.94
N TYR A 217 -1.12 2.89 6.68
CA TYR A 217 0.19 2.50 6.23
C TYR A 217 0.44 3.20 4.89
N ALA A 218 1.41 4.14 4.86
CA ALA A 218 1.70 4.93 3.66
C ALA A 218 3.14 4.74 3.17
N GLY A 219 3.72 3.59 3.46
CA GLY A 219 5.04 3.21 2.94
C GLY A 219 5.02 3.16 1.41
N PRO A 220 5.98 3.82 0.73
CA PRO A 220 5.97 3.93 -0.74
C PRO A 220 6.20 2.61 -1.48
N HIS A 221 6.51 1.52 -0.79
CA HIS A 221 6.84 0.23 -1.41
C HIS A 221 5.62 -0.55 -1.92
N ASP A 222 4.39 -0.28 -1.43
CA ASP A 222 3.18 -0.95 -1.91
C ASP A 222 1.94 -0.03 -1.81
N ALA A 223 0.79 -0.56 -2.20
CA ALA A 223 -0.55 -0.08 -1.87
C ALA A 223 -1.11 -0.95 -0.74
N HIS A 224 -1.84 -0.36 0.20
CA HIS A 224 -2.11 -1.00 1.48
C HIS A 224 -3.60 -1.13 1.81
N ALA A 225 -4.48 -0.39 1.13
CA ALA A 225 -5.92 -0.57 1.28
C ALA A 225 -6.34 -1.98 0.81
N PRO A 226 -7.17 -2.70 1.57
CA PRO A 226 -7.56 -4.06 1.20
C PRO A 226 -8.42 -4.08 -0.07
N VAL A 227 -8.17 -5.05 -0.94
CA VAL A 227 -8.85 -5.21 -2.23
C VAL A 227 -9.57 -6.56 -2.38
N GLU A 228 -9.18 -7.58 -1.60
CA GLU A 228 -9.79 -8.90 -1.63
C GLU A 228 -10.76 -9.11 -0.48
N PHE A 229 -11.65 -10.08 -0.62
CA PHE A 229 -12.58 -10.47 0.43
C PHE A 229 -11.85 -11.12 1.61
N ALA A 230 -12.17 -10.63 2.78
CA ALA A 230 -11.88 -11.31 4.04
C ALA A 230 -13.00 -11.03 5.05
N VAL A 231 -13.28 -11.98 5.92
CA VAL A 231 -14.20 -11.78 7.04
C VAL A 231 -13.61 -10.80 8.05
N ARG A 232 -12.28 -10.80 8.12
CA ARG A 232 -11.48 -9.94 8.99
C ARG A 232 -10.33 -9.34 8.17
N HIS A 233 -10.23 -8.02 8.15
CA HIS A 233 -9.11 -7.28 7.57
C HIS A 233 -8.27 -6.72 8.72
N GLY A 234 -7.15 -7.38 9.01
CA GLY A 234 -6.32 -6.99 10.15
C GLY A 234 -7.15 -6.84 11.43
N TYR A 235 -7.08 -5.68 12.03
CA TYR A 235 -7.81 -5.31 13.23
C TYR A 235 -8.96 -4.32 12.99
N ALA A 236 -9.16 -3.87 11.76
CA ALA A 236 -10.13 -2.83 11.43
C ALA A 236 -11.56 -3.19 11.84
N GLN A 237 -12.01 -4.43 11.56
CA GLN A 237 -13.35 -4.86 11.96
C GLN A 237 -13.50 -4.97 13.47
N GLU A 238 -12.47 -5.46 14.18
CA GLU A 238 -12.51 -5.57 15.65
C GLU A 238 -12.64 -4.19 16.31
N LEU A 239 -11.91 -3.20 15.79
CA LEU A 239 -12.01 -1.84 16.29
C LEU A 239 -13.38 -1.23 15.96
N ALA A 240 -13.95 -1.54 14.79
CA ALA A 240 -15.29 -1.12 14.43
C ALA A 240 -16.35 -1.67 15.41
N GLU A 241 -16.22 -2.93 15.87
CA GLU A 241 -17.15 -3.54 16.84
C GLU A 241 -17.15 -2.82 18.20
N LEU A 242 -16.14 -2.01 18.51
CA LEU A 242 -16.14 -1.14 19.69
C LEU A 242 -16.96 0.14 19.48
N GLY A 243 -17.58 0.30 18.33
CA GLY A 243 -18.45 1.43 18.00
C GLY A 243 -17.76 2.55 17.22
N PHE A 244 -16.65 2.27 16.54
CA PHE A 244 -15.98 3.20 15.62
C PHE A 244 -16.42 2.97 14.18
N ILE A 245 -16.28 3.99 13.33
CA ILE A 245 -16.12 3.80 11.89
C ILE A 245 -14.62 3.74 11.63
N VAL A 246 -14.16 2.66 10.98
CA VAL A 246 -12.74 2.48 10.67
C VAL A 246 -12.53 2.62 9.17
N VAL A 247 -11.44 3.26 8.76
CA VAL A 247 -11.11 3.47 7.35
C VAL A 247 -9.68 3.09 7.05
N GLN A 248 -9.45 2.61 5.82
CA GLN A 248 -8.14 2.39 5.22
C GLN A 248 -8.16 2.94 3.80
N LEU A 249 -7.13 3.68 3.39
CA LEU A 249 -7.04 4.25 2.04
C LEU A 249 -5.59 4.44 1.61
N ASP A 250 -5.38 4.54 0.28
CA ASP A 250 -4.09 4.83 -0.32
C ASP A 250 -4.09 6.23 -0.94
N GLY A 251 -3.39 7.17 -0.29
CA GLY A 251 -3.12 8.51 -0.82
C GLY A 251 -1.95 8.52 -1.80
N GLN A 252 -1.73 9.64 -2.46
CA GLN A 252 -0.56 9.86 -3.32
C GLN A 252 0.72 9.65 -2.52
N GLY A 253 1.71 9.02 -3.14
CA GLY A 253 2.96 8.58 -2.52
C GLY A 253 3.03 7.06 -2.30
N THR A 254 1.90 6.33 -2.29
CA THR A 254 1.90 4.87 -2.32
C THR A 254 2.13 4.33 -3.74
N ASN A 255 2.38 3.02 -3.88
CA ASN A 255 2.80 2.40 -5.14
C ASN A 255 1.64 1.96 -6.05
N TRP A 256 2.00 1.41 -7.21
CA TRP A 256 1.14 0.71 -8.19
C TRP A 256 0.08 1.58 -8.88
N ARG A 257 0.35 2.87 -8.97
CA ARG A 257 -0.34 3.85 -9.81
C ARG A 257 0.66 4.47 -10.81
N SER A 258 0.33 5.63 -11.38
CA SER A 258 1.28 6.38 -12.21
C SER A 258 2.55 6.74 -11.44
N LYS A 259 3.64 6.97 -12.16
CA LYS A 259 4.87 7.46 -11.53
C LYS A 259 4.66 8.79 -10.81
N ALA A 260 3.88 9.70 -11.38
CA ALA A 260 3.55 10.97 -10.75
C ALA A 260 2.82 10.80 -9.39
N PHE A 261 1.92 9.82 -9.29
CA PHE A 261 1.27 9.47 -8.03
C PHE A 261 2.28 8.97 -6.98
N HIS A 262 3.20 8.11 -7.40
CA HIS A 262 4.22 7.53 -6.53
C HIS A 262 5.29 8.55 -6.12
N ASP A 263 5.68 9.44 -7.04
CA ASP A 263 6.75 10.43 -6.85
C ASP A 263 6.45 11.48 -5.76
N VAL A 264 5.20 11.60 -5.29
CA VAL A 264 4.85 12.45 -4.14
C VAL A 264 5.65 12.06 -2.88
N ALA A 265 6.04 10.79 -2.76
CA ALA A 265 6.89 10.31 -1.66
C ALA A 265 8.36 10.75 -1.76
N TRP A 266 8.81 11.21 -2.94
CA TRP A 266 10.22 11.54 -3.18
C TRP A 266 10.71 12.69 -2.31
N LYS A 267 11.70 12.41 -1.45
CA LYS A 267 12.25 13.36 -0.46
C LYS A 267 11.17 13.93 0.48
N ASN A 268 10.05 13.22 0.67
CA ASN A 268 8.84 13.74 1.29
C ASN A 268 8.02 12.66 2.03
N LEU A 269 8.67 11.78 2.78
CA LEU A 269 7.98 10.72 3.53
C LEU A 269 7.02 11.25 4.61
N ALA A 270 7.19 12.50 5.03
CA ALA A 270 6.28 13.18 5.95
C ALA A 270 4.88 13.45 5.35
N ASP A 271 4.76 13.53 4.04
CA ASP A 271 3.47 13.78 3.37
C ASP A 271 2.48 12.63 3.62
N ALA A 272 2.92 11.38 3.50
CA ALA A 272 2.13 10.17 3.74
C ALA A 272 0.71 10.19 3.11
N GLY A 273 0.50 11.02 2.09
CA GLY A 273 -0.80 11.22 1.46
C GLY A 273 -1.79 12.03 2.30
N PHE A 274 -1.38 12.74 3.35
CA PHE A 274 -2.31 13.44 4.26
C PHE A 274 -3.25 14.44 3.58
N PRO A 275 -2.82 15.27 2.62
CA PRO A 275 -3.77 16.13 1.93
C PRO A 275 -4.89 15.36 1.22
N ASP A 276 -4.58 14.19 0.65
CA ASP A 276 -5.58 13.31 0.02
C ASP A 276 -6.49 12.66 1.06
N ARG A 277 -5.90 12.16 2.15
CA ARG A 277 -6.61 11.52 3.27
C ARG A 277 -7.61 12.47 3.90
N VAL A 278 -7.21 13.70 4.19
CA VAL A 278 -8.09 14.72 4.75
C VAL A 278 -9.23 15.09 3.78
N ALA A 279 -8.94 15.22 2.48
CA ALA A 279 -9.98 15.45 1.47
C ALA A 279 -10.97 14.28 1.41
N TRP A 280 -10.46 13.05 1.44
CA TRP A 280 -11.28 11.83 1.42
C TRP A 280 -12.16 11.69 2.68
N LEU A 281 -11.61 11.96 3.88
CA LEU A 281 -12.38 11.95 5.14
C LEU A 281 -13.51 12.99 5.13
N ARG A 282 -13.25 14.18 4.59
CA ARG A 282 -14.28 15.21 4.42
C ARG A 282 -15.37 14.79 3.45
N ALA A 283 -15.01 14.15 2.33
CA ALA A 283 -15.95 13.61 1.36
C ALA A 283 -16.80 12.48 1.98
N LEU A 284 -16.16 11.58 2.75
CA LEU A 284 -16.87 10.54 3.51
C LEU A 284 -17.90 11.15 4.45
N ALA A 285 -17.53 12.13 5.28
CA ALA A 285 -18.45 12.73 6.24
C ALA A 285 -19.56 13.56 5.58
N ALA A 286 -19.31 14.14 4.41
CA ALA A 286 -20.35 14.84 3.64
C ALA A 286 -21.41 13.87 3.10
N ALA A 287 -21.01 12.66 2.69
CA ALA A 287 -21.91 11.62 2.20
C ALA A 287 -22.54 10.79 3.34
N HIS A 288 -21.91 10.75 4.50
CA HIS A 288 -22.22 9.89 5.63
C HIS A 288 -22.29 10.73 6.93
N PRO A 289 -23.44 11.36 7.21
CA PRO A 289 -23.59 12.27 8.35
C PRO A 289 -23.39 11.59 9.72
N GLU A 290 -23.42 10.28 9.79
CA GLU A 290 -23.08 9.50 10.99
C GLU A 290 -21.60 9.59 11.36
N VAL A 291 -20.70 9.98 10.47
CA VAL A 291 -19.27 10.18 10.72
C VAL A 291 -19.04 11.49 11.50
N ASP A 292 -18.31 11.41 12.61
CA ASP A 292 -17.96 12.56 13.44
C ASP A 292 -16.48 12.94 13.28
N LEU A 293 -16.20 13.89 12.40
CA LEU A 293 -14.83 14.39 12.19
C LEU A 293 -14.27 15.24 13.35
N THR A 294 -15.03 15.50 14.41
CA THR A 294 -14.49 16.13 15.61
C THR A 294 -13.75 15.14 16.51
N ARG A 295 -13.91 13.82 16.24
CA ARG A 295 -13.33 12.71 16.98
C ARG A 295 -12.66 11.73 16.02
N VAL A 296 -11.51 12.14 15.48
CA VAL A 296 -10.74 11.30 14.54
C VAL A 296 -9.49 10.79 15.23
N GLY A 297 -9.32 9.47 15.21
CA GLY A 297 -8.11 8.77 15.62
C GLY A 297 -7.35 8.21 14.41
N ILE A 298 -6.09 7.83 14.63
CA ILE A 298 -5.23 7.21 13.62
C ILE A 298 -4.29 6.21 14.27
N TYR A 299 -4.06 5.05 13.65
CA TYR A 299 -3.04 4.12 14.13
C TYR A 299 -2.29 3.46 12.96
N GLY A 300 -1.07 3.05 13.23
CA GLY A 300 -0.26 2.30 12.29
C GLY A 300 1.02 1.77 12.94
N GLY A 301 1.61 0.77 12.29
CA GLY A 301 2.88 0.17 12.71
C GLY A 301 3.99 0.44 11.69
N SER A 302 5.25 0.42 12.11
CA SER A 302 6.41 0.59 11.23
C SER A 302 6.37 1.95 10.49
N ALA A 303 6.42 1.97 9.15
CA ALA A 303 6.17 3.20 8.40
C ALA A 303 4.82 3.83 8.75
N GLY A 304 3.78 3.01 9.01
CA GLY A 304 2.49 3.49 9.51
C GLY A 304 2.58 4.13 10.91
N GLY A 305 3.48 3.67 11.77
CA GLY A 305 3.76 4.27 13.06
C GLY A 305 4.40 5.66 12.93
N GLN A 306 5.34 5.82 11.98
CA GLN A 306 5.87 7.13 11.60
C GLN A 306 4.74 8.05 11.12
N ASN A 307 3.86 7.54 10.25
CA ASN A 307 2.75 8.31 9.71
C ASN A 307 1.73 8.69 10.80
N ALA A 308 1.35 7.76 11.68
CA ALA A 308 0.38 8.01 12.74
C ALA A 308 0.81 9.13 13.69
N LEU A 309 2.09 9.14 14.12
CA LEU A 309 2.62 10.26 14.89
C LEU A 309 2.62 11.56 14.06
N ARG A 310 3.03 11.50 12.79
CA ARG A 310 3.07 12.67 11.91
C ARG A 310 1.70 13.33 11.77
N ALA A 311 0.61 12.57 11.79
CA ALA A 311 -0.75 13.10 11.78
C ALA A 311 -1.00 14.09 12.93
N LEU A 312 -0.52 13.80 14.13
CA LEU A 312 -0.66 14.71 15.27
C LEU A 312 0.28 15.92 15.21
N LEU A 313 1.43 15.78 14.54
CA LEU A 313 2.41 16.88 14.44
C LEU A 313 1.97 17.94 13.43
N ASP A 314 1.41 17.54 12.29
CA ASP A 314 1.13 18.43 11.18
C ASP A 314 -0.38 18.60 10.89
N HIS A 315 -1.23 17.65 11.34
CA HIS A 315 -2.68 17.61 11.07
C HIS A 315 -3.51 17.46 12.35
N GLY A 316 -3.02 18.00 13.49
CA GLY A 316 -3.72 17.97 14.76
C GLY A 316 -5.02 18.80 14.80
N ASP A 317 -5.37 19.50 13.72
CA ASP A 317 -6.68 20.10 13.49
C ASP A 317 -7.73 19.04 13.07
N VAL A 318 -7.29 17.93 12.47
CA VAL A 318 -8.14 16.80 12.04
C VAL A 318 -8.04 15.64 13.04
N TYR A 319 -6.81 15.15 13.31
CA TYR A 319 -6.57 13.99 14.15
C TYR A 319 -6.44 14.39 15.63
N ARG A 320 -7.18 13.70 16.52
CA ARG A 320 -7.23 13.97 17.97
C ARG A 320 -6.44 12.97 18.79
N ALA A 321 -6.28 11.75 18.30
CA ALA A 321 -5.58 10.67 19.00
C ALA A 321 -4.79 9.81 18.00
N ALA A 322 -3.57 9.43 18.34
CA ALA A 322 -2.76 8.53 17.54
C ALA A 322 -2.14 7.41 18.35
N VAL A 323 -2.06 6.22 17.75
CA VAL A 323 -1.24 5.11 18.24
C VAL A 323 -0.16 4.83 17.20
N ALA A 324 1.09 5.02 17.59
CA ALA A 324 2.27 4.80 16.74
C ALA A 324 3.07 3.61 17.28
N ASP A 325 2.96 2.48 16.58
CA ASP A 325 3.69 1.25 16.92
C ASP A 325 4.98 1.15 16.10
N CYS A 326 6.10 0.89 16.77
CA CYS A 326 7.42 0.61 16.17
C CYS A 326 7.82 1.53 14.99
N GLY A 327 7.53 2.84 15.10
CA GLY A 327 7.69 3.78 13.99
C GLY A 327 9.14 4.14 13.67
N CYS A 328 9.49 4.23 12.39
CA CYS A 328 10.75 4.84 11.94
C CYS A 328 10.62 6.37 11.98
N HIS A 329 10.83 6.97 13.14
CA HIS A 329 10.54 8.38 13.40
C HIS A 329 11.58 9.36 12.86
N ASP A 330 12.78 8.87 12.50
CA ASP A 330 13.80 9.64 11.81
C ASP A 330 14.50 8.79 10.76
N ASN A 331 14.32 9.15 9.50
CA ASN A 331 14.84 8.36 8.37
C ASN A 331 16.36 8.40 8.23
N ARG A 332 17.08 9.19 9.06
CA ARG A 332 18.56 9.20 9.12
C ARG A 332 19.14 8.03 9.91
N MET A 333 18.33 7.33 10.70
CA MET A 333 18.79 6.27 11.60
C MET A 333 18.22 4.88 11.32
N ASP A 334 17.53 4.70 10.20
CA ASP A 334 16.96 3.42 9.81
C ASP A 334 17.73 2.82 8.62
N LYS A 335 17.23 1.71 8.08
CA LYS A 335 17.84 0.94 6.98
C LYS A 335 18.14 1.80 5.76
N VAL A 336 19.41 1.90 5.38
CA VAL A 336 19.86 2.73 4.26
C VAL A 336 19.15 2.36 2.95
N TRP A 337 19.01 1.05 2.67
CA TRP A 337 18.40 0.56 1.44
C TRP A 337 16.93 0.94 1.30
N TRP A 338 16.20 1.16 2.42
CA TRP A 338 14.81 1.61 2.39
C TRP A 338 14.74 3.13 2.33
N ASN A 339 15.50 3.82 3.17
CA ASN A 339 15.44 5.27 3.28
C ASN A 339 16.06 5.99 2.08
N GLU A 340 17.24 5.58 1.60
CA GLU A 340 17.85 6.20 0.41
C GLU A 340 16.99 6.08 -0.84
N LEU A 341 16.25 4.97 -0.99
CA LEU A 341 15.37 4.78 -2.14
C LEU A 341 14.36 5.92 -2.28
N TRP A 342 13.77 6.35 -1.17
CA TRP A 342 12.74 7.38 -1.16
C TRP A 342 13.27 8.77 -0.83
N MET A 343 14.31 8.86 -0.03
CA MET A 343 14.85 10.10 0.51
C MET A 343 16.14 10.55 -0.18
N SER A 344 16.77 9.71 -1.02
CA SER A 344 17.99 10.02 -1.75
C SER A 344 19.23 10.22 -0.88
N TRP A 345 20.35 10.44 -1.55
CA TRP A 345 21.65 10.82 -1.02
C TRP A 345 22.14 12.10 -1.74
N PRO A 346 22.80 13.04 -1.08
CA PRO A 346 23.18 13.05 0.35
C PRO A 346 22.00 13.36 1.29
N VAL A 347 22.23 13.13 2.61
CA VAL A 347 21.29 13.53 3.68
C VAL A 347 21.27 15.05 3.77
N GLU A 348 20.11 15.65 3.40
CA GLU A 348 19.90 17.09 3.35
C GLU A 348 18.67 17.50 4.20
N ALA A 349 18.24 18.76 4.08
CA ALA A 349 17.15 19.34 4.88
C ALA A 349 15.82 18.56 4.79
N HIS A 350 15.56 17.84 3.70
CA HIS A 350 14.34 17.03 3.54
C HIS A 350 14.26 15.85 4.52
N TYR A 351 15.40 15.32 5.00
CA TYR A 351 15.40 14.32 6.07
C TYR A 351 14.92 14.92 7.39
N GLU A 352 15.41 16.12 7.74
CA GLU A 352 14.93 16.82 8.93
C GLU A 352 13.47 17.21 8.81
N ALA A 353 13.04 17.70 7.65
CA ALA A 353 11.64 18.03 7.38
C ALA A 353 10.71 16.81 7.55
N SER A 354 11.19 15.59 7.26
CA SER A 354 10.44 14.35 7.43
C SER A 354 10.57 13.73 8.83
N SER A 355 11.47 14.22 9.69
CA SER A 355 11.72 13.67 11.02
C SER A 355 10.62 14.03 12.02
N ASN A 356 10.03 13.03 12.67
CA ASN A 356 9.11 13.27 13.78
C ASN A 356 9.85 13.75 15.03
N VAL A 357 11.10 13.33 15.21
CA VAL A 357 11.96 13.79 16.31
C VAL A 357 12.19 15.30 16.25
N ALA A 358 12.55 15.82 15.06
CA ALA A 358 12.79 17.25 14.85
C ALA A 358 11.53 18.10 15.08
N HIS A 359 10.35 17.51 14.92
CA HIS A 359 9.07 18.23 15.00
C HIS A 359 8.21 17.86 16.23
N ALA A 360 8.75 17.13 17.19
CA ALA A 360 8.04 16.67 18.39
C ALA A 360 7.31 17.80 19.16
N ALA A 361 7.88 18.99 19.20
CA ALA A 361 7.26 20.17 19.83
C ALA A 361 5.91 20.59 19.23
N ARG A 362 5.60 20.15 18.00
CA ARG A 362 4.32 20.43 17.33
C ARG A 362 3.18 19.53 17.79
N LEU A 363 3.45 18.52 18.62
CA LEU A 363 2.43 17.54 19.04
C LEU A 363 1.17 18.25 19.54
N ARG A 364 0.03 17.86 18.95
CA ARG A 364 -1.32 18.26 19.34
C ARG A 364 -2.20 17.03 19.42
N GLY A 365 -2.90 16.86 20.55
CA GLY A 365 -3.75 15.70 20.76
C GLY A 365 -3.08 14.60 21.59
N GLU A 366 -3.70 13.44 21.61
CA GLU A 366 -3.37 12.34 22.50
C GLU A 366 -2.49 11.30 21.76
N LEU A 367 -1.38 10.91 22.34
CA LEU A 367 -0.42 10.00 21.73
C LEU A 367 -0.16 8.78 22.61
N LEU A 368 -0.23 7.59 22.00
CA LEU A 368 0.32 6.35 22.56
C LEU A 368 1.43 5.85 21.64
N LEU A 369 2.65 5.74 22.16
CA LEU A 369 3.78 5.09 21.52
C LEU A 369 3.86 3.64 22.00
N ILE A 370 4.05 2.69 21.08
CA ILE A 370 4.29 1.27 21.38
C ILE A 370 5.59 0.85 20.72
N VAL A 371 6.41 0.07 21.44
CA VAL A 371 7.65 -0.45 20.90
C VAL A 371 7.99 -1.80 21.54
N GLY A 372 8.46 -2.75 20.74
CA GLY A 372 9.05 -4.00 21.21
C GLY A 372 10.52 -3.79 21.61
N GLU A 373 10.93 -4.35 22.75
CA GLU A 373 12.32 -4.25 23.23
C GLU A 373 13.32 -4.90 22.26
N LEU A 374 12.89 -5.99 21.60
CA LEU A 374 13.74 -6.79 20.71
C LEU A 374 13.42 -6.50 19.22
N ASP A 375 12.96 -5.31 18.90
CA ASP A 375 12.71 -4.93 17.51
C ASP A 375 14.04 -4.83 16.74
N ASP A 376 14.27 -5.79 15.84
CA ASP A 376 15.47 -5.87 14.98
C ASP A 376 15.20 -5.33 13.56
N ASN A 377 13.98 -4.88 13.28
CA ASN A 377 13.62 -4.25 12.01
C ASN A 377 13.69 -2.72 12.11
N VAL A 378 12.98 -2.11 13.06
CA VAL A 378 13.12 -0.70 13.40
C VAL A 378 13.61 -0.58 14.83
N ASP A 379 14.87 -0.20 14.97
CA ASP A 379 15.56 -0.14 16.27
C ASP A 379 14.69 0.64 17.30
N PRO A 380 14.47 0.10 18.52
CA PRO A 380 13.71 0.76 19.57
C PRO A 380 14.17 2.19 19.90
N SER A 381 15.43 2.50 19.62
CA SER A 381 15.96 3.86 19.79
C SER A 381 15.28 4.89 18.89
N SER A 382 14.65 4.49 17.77
CA SER A 382 13.82 5.40 16.96
C SER A 382 12.66 5.98 17.77
N THR A 383 11.94 5.13 18.51
CA THR A 383 10.87 5.56 19.41
C THR A 383 11.44 6.31 20.62
N LEU A 384 12.54 5.87 21.21
CA LEU A 384 13.13 6.53 22.38
C LEU A 384 13.65 7.93 22.08
N GLN A 385 14.15 8.21 20.89
CA GLN A 385 14.52 9.56 20.45
C GLN A 385 13.30 10.49 20.38
N VAL A 386 12.15 9.99 19.92
CA VAL A 386 10.89 10.76 19.98
C VAL A 386 10.47 11.03 21.42
N VAL A 387 10.58 10.02 22.30
CA VAL A 387 10.27 10.17 23.74
C VAL A 387 11.12 11.30 24.34
N ASP A 388 12.44 11.28 24.12
CA ASP A 388 13.35 12.33 24.61
C ASP A 388 12.95 13.73 24.07
N ALA A 389 12.64 13.81 22.76
CA ALA A 389 12.24 15.07 22.13
C ALA A 389 10.91 15.60 22.67
N LEU A 390 9.93 14.72 22.92
CA LEU A 390 8.64 15.08 23.53
C LEU A 390 8.81 15.58 24.97
N ILE A 391 9.65 14.89 25.78
CA ILE A 391 9.96 15.30 27.16
C ILE A 391 10.61 16.70 27.16
N ARG A 392 11.60 16.94 26.31
CA ARG A 392 12.25 18.26 26.19
C ARG A 392 11.29 19.37 25.74
N ALA A 393 10.25 19.00 24.99
CA ALA A 393 9.22 19.92 24.51
C ALA A 393 8.03 20.08 25.48
N ASP A 394 8.11 19.47 26.66
CA ASP A 394 7.05 19.46 27.69
C ASP A 394 5.69 18.99 27.13
N LYS A 395 5.72 17.83 26.43
CA LYS A 395 4.54 17.21 25.81
C LYS A 395 4.13 15.94 26.54
N ASP A 396 2.84 15.80 26.80
CA ASP A 396 2.26 14.60 27.39
C ASP A 396 2.06 13.49 26.33
N PHE A 397 2.33 12.26 26.72
CA PHE A 397 2.12 11.06 25.90
C PHE A 397 2.06 9.80 26.77
N GLU A 398 1.51 8.70 26.22
CA GLU A 398 1.60 7.36 26.81
C GLU A 398 2.70 6.57 26.09
N LEU A 399 3.45 5.74 26.81
CA LEU A 399 4.48 4.84 26.27
C LEU A 399 4.25 3.43 26.75
N LEU A 400 4.28 2.46 25.83
CA LEU A 400 4.27 1.03 26.11
C LEU A 400 5.52 0.39 25.51
N VAL A 401 6.46 0.04 26.37
CA VAL A 401 7.60 -0.82 25.99
C VAL A 401 7.21 -2.26 26.29
N MET A 402 7.37 -3.15 25.33
CA MET A 402 7.03 -4.57 25.48
C MET A 402 8.29 -5.44 25.53
N PRO A 403 8.71 -5.90 26.74
CA PRO A 403 9.90 -6.72 26.91
C PRO A 403 9.78 -8.05 26.17
N GLY A 404 10.87 -8.46 25.50
CA GLY A 404 10.96 -9.74 24.80
C GLY A 404 10.13 -9.81 23.49
N VAL A 405 9.56 -8.70 23.02
CA VAL A 405 8.76 -8.63 21.79
C VAL A 405 9.55 -7.91 20.70
N GLY A 406 9.48 -8.43 19.46
CA GLY A 406 10.11 -7.85 18.27
C GLY A 406 9.20 -6.81 17.58
N HIS A 407 9.39 -6.68 16.24
CA HIS A 407 8.68 -5.72 15.41
C HIS A 407 7.16 -5.95 15.39
N GLY A 408 6.36 -4.87 15.48
CA GLY A 408 4.91 -4.93 15.46
C GLY A 408 4.29 -5.30 16.82
N ALA A 409 4.86 -4.82 17.90
CA ALA A 409 4.42 -5.10 19.29
C ALA A 409 2.95 -4.70 19.54
N GLY A 410 2.45 -3.66 18.87
CA GLY A 410 1.06 -3.23 18.90
C GLY A 410 0.06 -4.28 18.39
N GLY A 411 0.50 -5.19 17.50
CA GLY A 411 -0.29 -6.32 17.00
C GLY A 411 -0.38 -7.51 17.94
N SER A 412 0.38 -7.54 19.04
CA SER A 412 0.23 -8.58 20.06
C SER A 412 -1.12 -8.44 20.78
N PRO A 413 -1.67 -9.50 21.40
CA PRO A 413 -2.95 -9.43 22.12
C PRO A 413 -2.98 -8.32 23.18
N TYR A 414 -1.87 -8.11 23.88
CA TYR A 414 -1.78 -7.05 24.88
C TYR A 414 -1.67 -5.66 24.23
N GLY A 415 -0.79 -5.49 23.23
CA GLY A 415 -0.60 -4.23 22.52
C GLY A 415 -1.88 -3.77 21.83
N TRP A 416 -2.58 -4.71 21.14
CA TRP A 416 -3.85 -4.41 20.49
C TRP A 416 -4.94 -4.01 21.48
N ARG A 417 -5.06 -4.71 22.61
CA ARG A 417 -5.98 -4.33 23.67
C ARG A 417 -5.68 -2.90 24.17
N ARG A 418 -4.42 -2.54 24.37
CA ARG A 418 -4.02 -1.20 24.81
C ARG A 418 -4.36 -0.13 23.76
N THR A 419 -4.24 -0.46 22.49
CA THR A 419 -4.68 0.39 21.37
C THR A 419 -6.18 0.64 21.42
N CYS A 420 -6.98 -0.42 21.57
CA CYS A 420 -8.44 -0.32 21.70
C CYS A 420 -8.86 0.51 22.93
N ASP A 421 -8.30 0.19 24.10
CA ASP A 421 -8.59 0.90 25.37
C ASP A 421 -8.22 2.39 25.26
N PHE A 422 -7.11 2.72 24.56
CA PHE A 422 -6.69 4.09 24.33
C PHE A 422 -7.71 4.86 23.48
N PHE A 423 -8.14 4.35 22.34
CA PHE A 423 -9.13 5.05 21.52
C PHE A 423 -10.48 5.20 22.21
N VAL A 424 -10.95 4.19 22.94
CA VAL A 424 -12.20 4.31 23.73
C VAL A 424 -12.08 5.43 24.76
N ARG A 425 -10.98 5.53 25.49
CA ARG A 425 -10.78 6.61 26.46
C ARG A 425 -10.68 7.98 25.80
N LYS A 426 -9.85 8.10 24.73
CA LYS A 426 -9.48 9.39 24.16
C LYS A 426 -10.53 9.97 23.20
N LEU A 427 -11.32 9.12 22.53
CA LEU A 427 -12.32 9.56 21.57
C LEU A 427 -13.75 9.52 22.11
N TYR A 428 -14.03 8.66 23.11
CA TYR A 428 -15.36 8.58 23.75
C TYR A 428 -15.38 9.09 25.19
N GLY A 429 -14.24 9.30 25.83
CA GLY A 429 -14.17 9.69 27.23
C GLY A 429 -14.67 8.63 28.22
N VAL A 430 -14.67 7.38 27.79
CA VAL A 430 -15.18 6.25 28.59
C VAL A 430 -13.99 5.38 29.05
N GLU A 431 -13.97 5.05 30.36
CA GLU A 431 -13.00 4.07 30.87
C GLU A 431 -13.47 2.64 30.52
N PRO A 432 -12.78 1.93 29.62
CA PRO A 432 -13.27 0.65 29.10
C PRO A 432 -13.17 -0.49 30.10
N ARG A 433 -12.32 -0.32 31.11
CA ARG A 433 -12.07 -1.34 32.13
C ARG A 433 -12.14 -0.71 33.50
N ARG A 434 -13.31 -0.81 34.11
CA ARG A 434 -13.43 -0.58 35.54
C ARG A 434 -13.24 -1.90 36.28
N PRO A 435 -12.43 -1.94 37.35
CA PRO A 435 -12.33 -3.13 38.18
C PRO A 435 -13.67 -3.52 38.79
#